data_0b57d1c718daa6814a53704c67f57392
#
_entry.id   0b57d1c718daa6814a53704c67f57392
#
_cell.length_a   1.000
_cell.length_b   1.000
_cell.length_c   1.000
_cell.angle_alpha   90.00
_cell.angle_beta   90.00
_cell.angle_gamma   90.00
#
_symmetry.space_group_name_H-M   'P 1'
#
loop_
_entity.id
_entity.type
_entity.pdbx_description
1 polymer ?
#
loop_
_entity_poly.entity_id
_entity_poly.type
_entity_poly.pdbx_seq_one_letter_code
_entity_poly.pdbx_strand_id
1 'polypeptide(L)'
;MKRYEKFVLEAEKGIAFKVSEGTSGELIIRALNIAIANVYSTNYVNPPIPEGYKHFCGEWNNGFVIERCSDGSQFVWIPVGSLDSNGTLDGEHFSQKFGKRKYRNCEFDDYYDALNGELLEQLESVKKYGGFYISRYNISKSSEGKPQSVRGVMPWVEIHFEDAKEVSSTIEDNEAVKSHLTFGAEYDSVLEWFIKTEVKTLAEIAEDSTEWGNHWNTKNSPRKLVETGSRGKWCTNNIYDFAGNVCEWTQEQTGSTRRVLRGGFFRANGDEHPVASQECIHHFDCADCVGFRATLYIK
;
A
#
# COMPACT_ATOMS: atom_id res chain seq x y z
N MET A 1 33.11 17.24 26.21
CA MET A 1 32.91 15.93 25.55
C MET A 1 32.63 14.90 26.63
N LYS A 2 31.37 14.47 26.80
CA LYS A 2 31.02 13.45 27.79
C LYS A 2 31.50 12.08 27.30
N ARG A 3 32.33 11.40 28.05
CA ARG A 3 32.69 9.99 27.81
C ARG A 3 31.46 9.15 28.11
N TYR A 4 31.01 8.37 27.15
CA TYR A 4 29.97 7.35 27.34
C TYR A 4 30.70 6.07 27.77
N GLU A 5 30.54 5.70 29.02
CA GLU A 5 31.02 4.41 29.54
C GLU A 5 29.99 3.33 29.16
N LYS A 6 30.37 2.41 28.31
CA LYS A 6 29.65 1.19 27.91
C LYS A 6 28.12 1.28 27.78
N PHE A 7 27.60 1.29 26.57
CA PHE A 7 26.21 0.95 26.32
C PHE A 7 26.10 -0.50 25.83
N VAL A 8 25.33 -1.31 26.53
CA VAL A 8 24.83 -2.60 26.04
C VAL A 8 23.36 -2.37 25.69
N LEU A 9 23.02 -2.42 24.43
CA LEU A 9 21.63 -2.44 23.97
C LEU A 9 21.23 -3.91 23.86
N GLU A 10 20.39 -4.36 24.77
CA GLU A 10 19.67 -5.63 24.64
C GLU A 10 18.39 -5.38 23.88
N ALA A 11 18.31 -5.88 22.66
CA ALA A 11 17.05 -5.96 21.95
C ALA A 11 16.28 -7.18 22.49
N GLU A 12 14.96 -7.11 22.56
CA GLU A 12 14.08 -8.18 23.06
C GLU A 12 14.25 -9.55 22.37
N LYS A 13 15.07 -9.65 21.33
CA LYS A 13 15.44 -10.89 20.62
C LYS A 13 16.91 -11.29 20.75
N GLY A 14 17.61 -10.83 21.79
CA GLY A 14 18.95 -11.35 22.15
C GLY A 14 20.09 -10.84 21.25
N ILE A 15 19.93 -9.75 20.51
CA ILE A 15 21.02 -9.11 19.79
C ILE A 15 21.65 -8.04 20.69
N ALA A 16 22.87 -8.30 21.15
CA ALA A 16 23.62 -7.35 21.96
C ALA A 16 24.67 -6.61 21.11
N PHE A 17 24.64 -5.29 21.15
CA PHE A 17 25.68 -4.45 20.54
C PHE A 17 26.65 -3.95 21.61
N LYS A 18 27.94 -4.19 21.41
CA LYS A 18 28.99 -3.67 22.26
C LYS A 18 29.66 -2.49 21.56
N VAL A 19 29.51 -1.30 22.11
CA VAL A 19 30.19 -0.10 21.64
C VAL A 19 31.49 0.07 22.39
N SER A 20 32.62 0.17 21.69
CA SER A 20 33.92 0.39 22.29
C SER A 20 34.10 1.84 22.76
N GLU A 21 34.86 2.05 23.84
CA GLU A 21 35.26 3.40 24.28
C GLU A 21 35.89 4.20 23.12
N GLY A 22 35.46 5.44 22.95
CA GLY A 22 36.03 6.34 21.94
C GLY A 22 35.28 6.36 20.60
N THR A 23 34.20 5.59 20.43
CA THR A 23 33.38 5.64 19.21
C THR A 23 32.62 6.96 19.13
N SER A 24 32.66 7.63 17.97
CA SER A 24 31.90 8.88 17.76
C SER A 24 30.40 8.66 17.78
N GLY A 25 29.65 9.66 18.26
CA GLY A 25 28.18 9.58 18.28
C GLY A 25 27.56 9.30 16.91
N GLU A 26 28.19 9.74 15.84
CA GLU A 26 27.76 9.51 14.47
C GLU A 26 27.93 8.04 14.04
N LEU A 27 29.02 7.39 14.48
CA LEU A 27 29.24 5.96 14.25
C LEU A 27 28.25 5.09 15.06
N ILE A 28 27.91 5.52 16.27
CA ILE A 28 26.87 4.86 17.09
C ILE A 28 25.51 4.96 16.41
N ILE A 29 25.14 6.13 15.92
CA ILE A 29 23.86 6.33 15.19
C ILE A 29 23.83 5.51 13.90
N ARG A 30 24.91 5.45 13.13
CA ARG A 30 25.02 4.59 11.95
C ARG A 30 24.91 3.11 12.30
N ALA A 31 25.61 2.66 13.32
CA ALA A 31 25.54 1.27 13.78
C ALA A 31 24.14 0.91 14.30
N LEU A 32 23.47 1.81 15.01
CA LEU A 32 22.09 1.66 15.46
C LEU A 32 21.12 1.61 14.29
N ASN A 33 21.29 2.49 13.31
CA ASN A 33 20.43 2.48 12.11
C ASN A 33 20.63 1.22 11.27
N ILE A 34 21.86 0.73 11.12
CA ILE A 34 22.15 -0.53 10.45
C ILE A 34 21.60 -1.72 11.26
N ALA A 35 21.73 -1.68 12.57
CA ALA A 35 21.21 -2.72 13.45
C ALA A 35 19.68 -2.74 13.46
N ILE A 36 19.05 -1.58 13.51
CA ILE A 36 17.61 -1.41 13.37
C ILE A 36 17.18 -1.92 11.99
N ALA A 37 17.83 -1.51 10.92
CA ALA A 37 17.56 -2.00 9.58
C ALA A 37 17.72 -3.53 9.48
N ASN A 38 18.77 -4.09 10.10
CA ASN A 38 18.98 -5.54 10.10
C ASN A 38 17.98 -6.31 10.98
N VAL A 39 17.56 -5.75 12.12
CA VAL A 39 16.50 -6.34 12.95
C VAL A 39 15.16 -6.32 12.21
N TYR A 40 14.86 -5.22 11.55
CA TYR A 40 13.67 -5.13 10.68
C TYR A 40 13.81 -6.02 9.44
N SER A 41 14.97 -6.09 8.80
CA SER A 41 15.20 -6.97 7.67
C SER A 41 15.01 -8.44 8.04
N THR A 42 15.39 -8.87 9.24
CA THR A 42 15.17 -10.26 9.69
C THR A 42 13.70 -10.58 9.94
N ASN A 43 12.88 -9.62 10.30
CA ASN A 43 11.44 -9.82 10.44
C ASN A 43 10.70 -9.75 9.08
N TYR A 44 11.28 -9.07 8.08
CA TYR A 44 10.69 -8.88 6.75
C TYR A 44 11.29 -9.79 5.67
N VAL A 45 12.35 -10.54 5.96
CA VAL A 45 12.98 -11.46 4.99
C VAL A 45 12.00 -12.52 4.46
N ASN A 46 11.00 -12.87 5.26
CA ASN A 46 9.97 -13.80 4.85
C ASN A 46 8.59 -13.26 5.31
N PRO A 47 7.93 -12.44 4.49
CA PRO A 47 6.54 -12.10 4.74
C PRO A 47 5.71 -13.37 4.93
N PRO A 48 4.75 -13.40 5.86
CA PRO A 48 3.97 -14.60 6.12
C PRO A 48 3.11 -14.95 4.91
N ILE A 49 3.23 -16.18 4.43
CA ILE A 49 2.44 -16.70 3.29
C ILE A 49 1.25 -17.46 3.88
N PRO A 50 0.01 -16.96 3.68
CA PRO A 50 -1.18 -17.63 4.18
C PRO A 50 -1.41 -18.99 3.49
N GLU A 51 -2.15 -19.87 4.14
CA GLU A 51 -2.60 -21.11 3.52
C GLU A 51 -3.41 -20.80 2.25
N GLY A 52 -3.22 -21.59 1.20
CA GLY A 52 -3.84 -21.39 -0.12
C GLY A 52 -3.04 -20.46 -1.05
N TYR A 53 -1.94 -19.88 -0.57
CA TYR A 53 -1.04 -19.04 -1.35
C TYR A 53 0.34 -19.68 -1.48
N LYS A 54 1.09 -19.22 -2.47
CA LYS A 54 2.51 -19.54 -2.68
C LYS A 54 3.29 -18.30 -3.05
N HIS A 55 4.58 -18.25 -2.73
CA HIS A 55 5.46 -17.21 -3.25
C HIS A 55 5.53 -17.27 -4.77
N PHE A 56 5.38 -16.13 -5.42
CA PHE A 56 5.44 -16.02 -6.88
C PHE A 56 6.73 -15.39 -7.36
N CYS A 57 7.09 -14.20 -6.84
CA CYS A 57 8.34 -13.50 -7.19
C CYS A 57 8.60 -12.35 -6.20
N GLY A 58 9.77 -11.73 -6.37
CA GLY A 58 10.17 -10.55 -5.60
C GLY A 58 10.63 -10.89 -4.19
N GLU A 59 11.12 -9.86 -3.51
CA GLU A 59 11.59 -9.91 -2.13
C GLU A 59 10.85 -8.84 -1.32
N TRP A 60 10.93 -8.91 0.01
CA TRP A 60 10.18 -8.03 0.91
C TRP A 60 10.40 -6.52 0.66
N ASN A 61 11.60 -6.12 0.19
CA ASN A 61 11.99 -4.72 -0.02
C ASN A 61 11.70 -4.21 -1.45
N ASN A 62 11.45 -5.10 -2.41
CA ASN A 62 11.19 -4.75 -3.80
C ASN A 62 9.86 -5.26 -4.35
N GLY A 63 8.99 -5.76 -3.47
CA GLY A 63 7.68 -6.27 -3.80
C GLY A 63 7.58 -7.80 -3.79
N PHE A 64 7.56 -8.38 -2.59
CA PHE A 64 7.28 -9.81 -2.39
C PHE A 64 5.85 -10.12 -2.80
N VAL A 65 5.71 -10.98 -3.80
CA VAL A 65 4.41 -11.32 -4.41
C VAL A 65 4.01 -12.73 -4.01
N ILE A 66 2.78 -12.87 -3.54
CA ILE A 66 2.11 -14.16 -3.39
C ILE A 66 1.05 -14.35 -4.46
N GLU A 67 0.82 -15.60 -4.82
CA GLU A 67 -0.20 -16.02 -5.79
C GLU A 67 -1.16 -17.00 -5.14
N ARG A 68 -2.45 -16.71 -5.25
CA ARG A 68 -3.50 -17.60 -4.79
C ARG A 68 -3.55 -18.85 -5.67
N CYS A 69 -3.47 -20.03 -5.06
CA CYS A 69 -3.37 -21.29 -5.79
C CYS A 69 -4.64 -21.65 -6.59
N SER A 70 -5.80 -21.14 -6.18
CA SER A 70 -7.10 -21.48 -6.77
C SER A 70 -7.37 -20.81 -8.11
N ASP A 71 -6.92 -19.55 -8.31
CA ASP A 71 -7.28 -18.74 -9.49
C ASP A 71 -6.12 -17.90 -10.04
N GLY A 72 -4.93 -17.94 -9.43
CA GLY A 72 -3.78 -17.17 -9.84
C GLY A 72 -3.82 -15.68 -9.47
N SER A 73 -4.76 -15.26 -8.62
CA SER A 73 -4.79 -13.89 -8.09
C SER A 73 -3.52 -13.57 -7.32
N GLN A 74 -2.92 -12.39 -7.59
CA GLN A 74 -1.63 -12.00 -7.05
C GLN A 74 -1.74 -10.78 -6.13
N PHE A 75 -0.97 -10.83 -5.03
CA PHE A 75 -0.93 -9.78 -4.01
C PHE A 75 0.52 -9.47 -3.64
N VAL A 76 0.79 -8.21 -3.31
CA VAL A 76 2.13 -7.70 -3.00
C VAL A 76 2.18 -7.32 -1.53
N TRP A 77 3.22 -7.78 -0.83
CA TRP A 77 3.49 -7.40 0.56
C TRP A 77 3.92 -5.95 0.68
N ILE A 78 3.25 -5.22 1.53
CA ILE A 78 3.57 -3.84 1.90
C ILE A 78 4.14 -3.84 3.31
N PRO A 79 5.44 -3.63 3.48
CA PRO A 79 6.02 -3.51 4.81
C PRO A 79 5.61 -2.18 5.44
N VAL A 80 5.12 -2.23 6.66
CA VAL A 80 4.81 -1.03 7.44
C VAL A 80 6.08 -0.59 8.19
N GLY A 81 6.74 0.42 7.64
CA GLY A 81 8.07 0.82 8.09
C GLY A 81 8.12 1.88 9.18
N SER A 82 7.01 2.27 9.79
CA SER A 82 6.99 3.27 10.86
C SER A 82 6.45 2.69 12.13
N LEU A 83 7.33 2.42 13.05
CA LEU A 83 7.01 2.06 14.40
C LEU A 83 7.14 3.30 15.30
N ASP A 84 6.45 3.33 16.42
CA ASP A 84 6.68 4.34 17.45
C ASP A 84 8.10 4.23 18.04
N SER A 85 8.44 5.08 19.02
CA SER A 85 9.74 5.07 19.67
C SER A 85 10.05 3.75 20.42
N ASN A 86 9.03 2.94 20.69
CA ASN A 86 9.13 1.65 21.37
C ASN A 86 9.09 0.47 20.40
N GLY A 87 9.02 0.71 19.10
CA GLY A 87 8.88 -0.33 18.10
C GLY A 87 7.48 -0.94 18.01
N THR A 88 6.47 -0.25 18.54
CA THR A 88 5.09 -0.71 18.57
C THR A 88 4.22 0.13 17.62
N LEU A 89 3.39 -0.53 16.82
CA LEU A 89 2.32 0.11 16.09
C LEU A 89 1.03 0.07 16.90
N ASP A 90 0.40 1.19 17.05
CA ASP A 90 -0.97 1.29 17.53
C ASP A 90 -1.89 1.85 16.42
N GLY A 91 -3.19 1.82 16.65
CA GLY A 91 -4.19 2.28 15.68
C GLY A 91 -4.04 3.74 15.28
N GLU A 92 -3.68 4.59 16.23
CA GLU A 92 -3.48 6.01 15.98
C GLU A 92 -2.22 6.23 15.13
N HIS A 93 -1.13 5.54 15.46
CA HIS A 93 0.12 5.63 14.71
C HIS A 93 -0.03 5.12 13.28
N PHE A 94 -0.71 4.00 13.06
CA PHE A 94 -1.00 3.51 11.73
C PHE A 94 -1.82 4.54 10.94
N SER A 95 -2.97 4.98 11.47
CA SER A 95 -3.84 5.96 10.81
C SER A 95 -3.18 7.31 10.61
N GLN A 96 -2.41 7.81 11.57
CA GLN A 96 -1.74 9.11 11.48
C GLN A 96 -0.51 9.07 10.56
N LYS A 97 0.29 8.03 10.60
CA LYS A 97 1.52 7.93 9.80
C LYS A 97 1.24 7.52 8.37
N PHE A 98 0.22 6.70 8.13
CA PHE A 98 -0.06 6.14 6.83
C PHE A 98 -1.35 6.66 6.22
N GLY A 99 -2.30 7.18 7.00
CA GLY A 99 -3.60 7.63 6.54
C GLY A 99 -3.78 9.13 6.39
N LYS A 100 -2.78 9.94 6.76
CA LYS A 100 -2.93 11.40 6.79
C LYS A 100 -1.70 12.18 6.33
N ARG A 101 -0.82 11.58 5.54
CA ARG A 101 0.17 12.39 4.83
C ARG A 101 -0.56 13.16 3.75
N LYS A 102 -0.64 14.44 3.92
CA LYS A 102 -1.04 15.36 2.86
C LYS A 102 0.11 15.45 1.87
N TYR A 103 0.13 14.55 0.91
CA TYR A 103 1.07 14.65 -0.21
C TYR A 103 0.72 15.83 -1.12
N ARG A 104 -0.54 16.26 -1.08
CA ARG A 104 -1.06 17.38 -1.85
C ARG A 104 -2.13 18.13 -1.05
N ASN A 105 -2.25 19.45 -1.24
CA ASN A 105 -3.41 20.20 -0.74
C ASN A 105 -4.64 19.76 -1.52
N CYS A 106 -5.57 19.09 -0.85
CA CYS A 106 -6.87 18.76 -1.39
C CYS A 106 -7.90 19.81 -0.93
N GLU A 107 -8.96 19.94 -1.69
CA GLU A 107 -10.03 20.91 -1.45
C GLU A 107 -10.75 20.67 -0.10
N PHE A 108 -10.66 19.46 0.42
CA PHE A 108 -11.27 19.03 1.68
C PHE A 108 -10.18 18.53 2.64
N ASP A 109 -9.98 19.24 3.72
CA ASP A 109 -8.94 18.94 4.73
C ASP A 109 -9.29 17.80 5.69
N ASP A 110 -10.50 17.25 5.60
CA ASP A 110 -11.13 16.34 6.54
C ASP A 110 -11.40 14.92 6.01
N TYR A 111 -10.61 14.47 5.04
CA TYR A 111 -10.63 13.06 4.61
C TYR A 111 -10.06 12.14 5.69
N TYR A 112 -10.78 11.08 6.01
CA TYR A 112 -10.36 10.13 7.03
C TYR A 112 -10.89 8.72 6.75
N ASP A 113 -10.16 7.73 7.21
CA ASP A 113 -10.67 6.37 7.37
C ASP A 113 -11.53 6.31 8.63
N ALA A 114 -12.75 5.83 8.50
CA ALA A 114 -13.55 5.56 9.69
C ALA A 114 -12.95 4.37 10.46
N LEU A 115 -12.65 4.57 11.73
CA LEU A 115 -12.19 3.50 12.59
C LEU A 115 -13.35 2.51 12.81
N ASN A 116 -13.33 1.40 12.09
CA ASN A 116 -14.31 0.33 12.14
C ASN A 116 -13.64 -1.01 12.48
N GLY A 117 -14.43 -2.08 12.58
CA GLY A 117 -13.93 -3.42 12.91
C GLY A 117 -12.86 -3.93 11.94
N GLU A 118 -13.03 -3.70 10.63
CA GLU A 118 -12.08 -4.13 9.60
C GLU A 118 -10.72 -3.42 9.75
N LEU A 119 -10.72 -2.10 9.98
CA LEU A 119 -9.49 -1.35 10.19
C LEU A 119 -8.79 -1.75 11.48
N LEU A 120 -9.54 -2.03 12.55
CA LEU A 120 -8.97 -2.53 13.81
C LEU A 120 -8.33 -3.91 13.64
N GLU A 121 -8.98 -4.83 12.93
CA GLU A 121 -8.40 -6.15 12.62
C GLU A 121 -7.12 -6.02 11.77
N GLN A 122 -7.12 -5.12 10.79
CA GLN A 122 -5.93 -4.81 9.98
C GLN A 122 -4.79 -4.27 10.83
N LEU A 123 -5.07 -3.35 11.74
CA LEU A 123 -4.06 -2.79 12.65
C LEU A 123 -3.44 -3.85 13.55
N GLU A 124 -4.22 -4.77 14.08
CA GLU A 124 -3.69 -5.89 14.86
C GLU A 124 -2.83 -6.84 14.01
N SER A 125 -3.26 -7.11 12.77
CA SER A 125 -2.48 -7.88 11.80
C SER A 125 -1.13 -7.20 11.50
N VAL A 126 -1.15 -5.91 11.22
CA VAL A 126 0.07 -5.13 10.96
C VAL A 126 1.01 -5.13 12.18
N LYS A 127 0.49 -4.97 13.40
CA LYS A 127 1.29 -5.07 14.61
C LYS A 127 1.96 -6.44 14.75
N LYS A 128 1.24 -7.49 14.42
CA LYS A 128 1.72 -8.87 14.56
C LYS A 128 2.74 -9.25 13.49
N TYR A 129 2.51 -8.84 12.25
CA TYR A 129 3.26 -9.33 11.09
C TYR A 129 4.14 -8.25 10.42
N GLY A 130 3.96 -6.98 10.75
CA GLY A 130 4.76 -5.88 10.23
C GLY A 130 4.40 -5.44 8.82
N GLY A 131 3.18 -5.74 8.35
CA GLY A 131 2.72 -5.34 7.03
C GLY A 131 1.40 -5.99 6.64
N PHE A 132 1.02 -5.81 5.39
CA PHE A 132 -0.20 -6.35 4.79
C PHE A 132 0.01 -6.64 3.30
N TYR A 133 -0.93 -7.30 2.67
CA TYR A 133 -0.91 -7.53 1.23
C TYR A 133 -1.91 -6.62 0.51
N ILE A 134 -1.51 -6.04 -0.63
CA ILE A 134 -2.41 -5.33 -1.54
C ILE A 134 -2.47 -6.06 -2.89
N SER A 135 -3.60 -6.01 -3.57
CA SER A 135 -3.75 -6.60 -4.89
C SER A 135 -2.72 -6.03 -5.87
N ARG A 136 -1.99 -6.92 -6.56
CA ARG A 136 -0.94 -6.56 -7.52
C ARG A 136 -1.48 -5.75 -8.69
N TYR A 137 -2.70 -6.04 -9.08
CA TYR A 137 -3.45 -5.42 -10.16
C TYR A 137 -4.76 -4.84 -9.63
N ASN A 138 -5.35 -3.88 -10.34
CA ASN A 138 -6.74 -3.51 -10.09
C ASN A 138 -7.61 -4.76 -10.13
N ILE A 139 -8.62 -4.82 -9.28
CA ILE A 139 -9.54 -5.96 -9.29
C ILE A 139 -10.26 -6.02 -10.63
N SER A 140 -10.32 -7.19 -11.19
CA SER A 140 -11.03 -7.51 -12.43
C SER A 140 -12.08 -8.59 -12.18
N LYS A 141 -12.95 -8.79 -13.16
CA LYS A 141 -14.02 -9.79 -13.11
C LYS A 141 -13.59 -11.03 -13.89
N SER A 142 -13.63 -12.19 -13.27
CA SER A 142 -13.41 -13.46 -13.96
C SER A 142 -14.56 -13.80 -14.92
N SER A 143 -14.39 -14.82 -15.74
CA SER A 143 -15.47 -15.35 -16.61
C SER A 143 -16.69 -15.86 -15.82
N GLU A 144 -16.49 -16.24 -14.55
CA GLU A 144 -17.53 -16.66 -13.63
C GLU A 144 -18.17 -15.50 -12.85
N GLY A 145 -17.71 -14.27 -13.10
CA GLY A 145 -18.20 -13.09 -12.41
C GLY A 145 -17.56 -12.84 -11.04
N LYS A 146 -16.53 -13.61 -10.66
CA LYS A 146 -15.83 -13.48 -9.37
C LYS A 146 -14.71 -12.44 -9.43
N PRO A 147 -14.38 -11.78 -8.31
CA PRO A 147 -13.26 -10.85 -8.24
C PRO A 147 -11.92 -11.58 -8.29
N GLN A 148 -10.98 -11.01 -9.03
CA GLN A 148 -9.61 -11.53 -9.17
C GLN A 148 -8.60 -10.40 -9.36
N SER A 149 -7.35 -10.64 -8.95
CA SER A 149 -6.20 -9.76 -9.18
C SER A 149 -5.21 -10.46 -10.11
N VAL A 150 -5.46 -10.38 -11.42
CA VAL A 150 -4.65 -11.05 -12.45
C VAL A 150 -4.23 -10.09 -13.56
N ARG A 151 -3.18 -10.46 -14.27
CA ARG A 151 -2.65 -9.67 -15.39
C ARG A 151 -3.47 -9.87 -16.66
N GLY A 152 -3.57 -8.81 -17.48
CA GLY A 152 -4.10 -8.89 -18.84
C GLY A 152 -5.62 -8.99 -18.92
N VAL A 153 -6.31 -8.50 -17.89
CA VAL A 153 -7.78 -8.45 -17.85
C VAL A 153 -8.21 -7.00 -17.62
N MET A 154 -9.32 -6.60 -18.20
CA MET A 154 -9.86 -5.25 -17.98
C MET A 154 -10.21 -5.05 -16.50
N PRO A 155 -9.83 -3.92 -15.89
CA PRO A 155 -10.27 -3.58 -14.54
C PRO A 155 -11.79 -3.62 -14.42
N TRP A 156 -12.29 -4.01 -13.25
CA TRP A 156 -13.71 -3.92 -12.94
C TRP A 156 -14.06 -2.47 -12.66
N VAL A 157 -14.67 -1.82 -13.61
CA VAL A 157 -15.12 -0.43 -13.55
C VAL A 157 -16.65 -0.34 -13.53
N GLU A 158 -17.20 0.89 -13.46
CA GLU A 158 -18.65 1.13 -13.36
C GLU A 158 -19.28 0.43 -12.15
N ILE A 159 -18.56 0.45 -11.03
CA ILE A 159 -18.97 -0.16 -9.77
C ILE A 159 -19.16 0.91 -8.70
N HIS A 160 -20.26 0.87 -7.97
CA HIS A 160 -20.51 1.75 -6.83
C HIS A 160 -19.64 1.38 -5.62
N PHE A 161 -19.44 2.33 -4.73
CA PHE A 161 -18.60 2.11 -3.55
C PHE A 161 -19.03 0.92 -2.69
N GLU A 162 -20.31 0.81 -2.37
CA GLU A 162 -20.80 -0.28 -1.52
C GLU A 162 -20.63 -1.65 -2.19
N ASP A 163 -20.85 -1.73 -3.51
CA ASP A 163 -20.63 -2.96 -4.28
C ASP A 163 -19.13 -3.31 -4.32
N ALA A 164 -18.24 -2.30 -4.51
CA ALA A 164 -16.79 -2.51 -4.48
C ALA A 164 -16.31 -3.00 -3.10
N LYS A 165 -16.90 -2.46 -2.03
CA LYS A 165 -16.62 -2.89 -0.66
C LYS A 165 -17.08 -4.32 -0.40
N GLU A 166 -18.32 -4.66 -0.78
CA GLU A 166 -18.84 -6.01 -0.66
C GLU A 166 -18.01 -7.01 -1.46
N VAL A 167 -17.76 -6.71 -2.74
CA VAL A 167 -16.95 -7.56 -3.63
C VAL A 167 -15.54 -7.76 -3.06
N SER A 168 -14.90 -6.71 -2.54
CA SER A 168 -13.58 -6.82 -1.93
C SER A 168 -13.56 -7.78 -0.74
N SER A 169 -14.61 -7.79 0.08
CA SER A 169 -14.71 -8.68 1.24
C SER A 169 -14.92 -10.15 0.86
N THR A 170 -15.36 -10.43 -0.37
CA THR A 170 -15.60 -11.81 -0.86
C THR A 170 -14.37 -12.48 -1.47
N ILE A 171 -13.25 -11.73 -1.65
CA ILE A 171 -12.02 -12.30 -2.21
C ILE A 171 -11.45 -13.37 -1.27
N GLU A 172 -11.38 -13.05 0.02
CA GLU A 172 -10.96 -13.97 1.08
C GLU A 172 -11.73 -13.69 2.37
N ASP A 173 -12.29 -14.75 2.95
CA ASP A 173 -12.83 -14.72 4.30
C ASP A 173 -12.73 -16.13 4.91
N ASN A 174 -11.52 -16.50 5.34
CA ASN A 174 -11.23 -17.75 5.98
C ASN A 174 -10.54 -17.55 7.35
N GLU A 175 -10.15 -18.63 8.00
CA GLU A 175 -9.52 -18.56 9.33
C GLU A 175 -8.13 -17.92 9.31
N ALA A 176 -7.43 -17.93 8.18
CA ALA A 176 -6.08 -17.44 8.04
C ALA A 176 -6.00 -16.04 7.45
N VAL A 177 -6.92 -15.67 6.57
CA VAL A 177 -6.88 -14.44 5.76
C VAL A 177 -8.27 -13.85 5.60
N LYS A 178 -8.33 -12.52 5.65
CA LYS A 178 -9.49 -11.74 5.20
C LYS A 178 -9.08 -10.71 4.17
N SER A 179 -10.05 -10.27 3.38
CA SER A 179 -9.89 -9.17 2.43
C SER A 179 -10.90 -8.07 2.67
N HIS A 180 -10.53 -6.86 2.26
CA HIS A 180 -11.40 -5.70 2.28
C HIS A 180 -11.02 -4.71 1.17
N LEU A 181 -11.90 -3.73 0.92
CA LEU A 181 -11.57 -2.58 0.07
C LEU A 181 -10.47 -1.74 0.74
N THR A 182 -9.46 -1.35 -0.02
CA THR A 182 -8.31 -0.60 0.48
C THR A 182 -8.71 0.63 1.30
N PHE A 183 -8.13 0.80 2.49
CA PHE A 183 -8.21 2.02 3.27
C PHE A 183 -7.25 3.09 2.75
N GLY A 184 -7.52 4.36 3.01
CA GLY A 184 -6.60 5.44 2.71
C GLY A 184 -5.26 5.29 3.41
N ALA A 185 -5.26 4.82 4.66
CA ALA A 185 -4.05 4.52 5.43
C ALA A 185 -3.16 3.46 4.74
N GLU A 186 -3.78 2.45 4.14
CA GLU A 186 -3.07 1.41 3.38
C GLU A 186 -2.53 1.97 2.07
N TYR A 187 -3.34 2.76 1.36
CA TYR A 187 -2.92 3.44 0.14
C TYR A 187 -1.69 4.34 0.39
N ASP A 188 -1.74 5.17 1.41
CA ASP A 188 -0.64 6.04 1.81
C ASP A 188 0.60 5.25 2.26
N SER A 189 0.42 4.06 2.85
CA SER A 189 1.52 3.15 3.20
C SER A 189 2.27 2.66 1.95
N VAL A 190 1.56 2.39 0.86
CA VAL A 190 2.19 2.04 -0.43
C VAL A 190 3.00 3.20 -0.96
N LEU A 191 2.46 4.42 -0.94
CA LEU A 191 3.18 5.62 -1.40
C LEU A 191 4.43 5.89 -0.56
N GLU A 192 4.33 5.77 0.76
CA GLU A 192 5.47 5.92 1.66
C GLU A 192 6.54 4.86 1.41
N TRP A 193 6.13 3.63 1.14
CA TRP A 193 7.05 2.56 0.81
C TRP A 193 7.78 2.82 -0.50
N PHE A 194 7.12 3.34 -1.52
CA PHE A 194 7.77 3.75 -2.77
C PHE A 194 8.83 4.82 -2.55
N ILE A 195 8.57 5.79 -1.67
CA ILE A 195 9.55 6.82 -1.29
C ILE A 195 10.72 6.20 -0.51
N LYS A 196 10.43 5.35 0.48
CA LYS A 196 11.46 4.74 1.34
C LYS A 196 12.39 3.78 0.60
N THR A 197 11.88 3.12 -0.43
CA THR A 197 12.69 2.25 -1.30
C THR A 197 13.35 3.01 -2.45
N GLU A 198 13.19 4.34 -2.48
CA GLU A 198 13.77 5.25 -3.48
C GLU A 198 13.39 4.91 -4.93
N VAL A 199 12.31 4.14 -5.13
CA VAL A 199 11.79 3.81 -6.46
C VAL A 199 10.93 4.92 -7.03
N LYS A 200 10.41 5.80 -6.17
CA LYS A 200 9.70 7.02 -6.51
C LYS A 200 10.11 8.17 -5.59
N THR A 201 10.22 9.34 -6.18
CA THR A 201 10.42 10.60 -5.45
C THR A 201 9.09 11.16 -4.92
N LEU A 202 9.17 12.05 -3.94
CA LEU A 202 7.99 12.77 -3.46
C LEU A 202 7.31 13.56 -4.59
N ALA A 203 8.08 14.18 -5.50
CA ALA A 203 7.55 14.94 -6.64
C ALA A 203 6.78 14.02 -7.63
N GLU A 204 7.32 12.83 -7.97
CA GLU A 204 6.62 11.86 -8.82
C GLU A 204 5.30 11.38 -8.20
N ILE A 205 5.19 11.37 -6.88
CA ILE A 205 3.99 10.94 -6.16
C ILE A 205 3.00 12.08 -6.00
N ALA A 206 3.46 13.26 -5.57
CA ALA A 206 2.59 14.35 -5.15
C ALA A 206 2.31 15.38 -6.25
N GLU A 207 3.21 15.54 -7.22
CA GLU A 207 3.15 16.62 -8.21
C GLU A 207 2.91 16.11 -9.62
N ASP A 208 3.59 15.05 -10.06
CA ASP A 208 3.47 14.55 -11.43
C ASP A 208 3.74 13.05 -11.55
N SER A 209 2.71 12.27 -11.82
CA SER A 209 2.78 10.82 -12.07
C SER A 209 2.75 10.44 -13.55
N THR A 210 2.84 11.41 -14.45
CA THR A 210 2.68 11.24 -15.91
C THR A 210 3.58 10.15 -16.49
N GLU A 211 4.84 10.07 -16.06
CA GLU A 211 5.82 9.17 -16.69
C GLU A 211 5.63 7.68 -16.33
N TRP A 212 4.94 7.37 -15.24
CA TRP A 212 4.82 6.00 -14.73
C TRP A 212 3.38 5.49 -14.54
N GLY A 213 2.39 6.22 -15.09
CA GLY A 213 0.98 5.86 -15.08
C GLY A 213 0.33 5.92 -16.46
N ASN A 214 -0.86 5.37 -16.61
CA ASN A 214 -1.70 5.56 -17.78
C ASN A 214 -2.56 6.82 -17.60
N HIS A 215 -1.97 7.98 -17.86
CA HIS A 215 -2.64 9.29 -17.86
C HIS A 215 -2.84 9.80 -19.27
N TRP A 216 -3.66 10.82 -19.44
CA TRP A 216 -3.94 11.42 -20.74
C TRP A 216 -2.68 11.98 -21.43
N ASN A 217 -1.84 12.65 -20.66
CA ASN A 217 -0.59 13.28 -21.12
C ASN A 217 0.64 12.37 -21.06
N THR A 218 0.51 11.11 -20.62
CA THR A 218 1.62 10.14 -20.64
C THR A 218 2.10 9.92 -22.07
N LYS A 219 3.40 9.97 -22.29
CA LYS A 219 4.01 9.70 -23.60
C LYS A 219 3.60 8.32 -24.14
N ASN A 220 3.01 8.32 -25.34
CA ASN A 220 2.45 7.13 -25.96
C ASN A 220 1.30 6.47 -25.15
N SER A 221 0.58 7.26 -24.36
CA SER A 221 -0.62 6.79 -23.70
C SER A 221 -1.65 6.31 -24.74
N PRO A 222 -2.34 5.20 -24.49
CA PRO A 222 -3.47 4.79 -25.31
C PRO A 222 -4.69 5.72 -25.16
N ARG A 223 -4.68 6.62 -24.15
CA ARG A 223 -5.78 7.55 -23.81
C ARG A 223 -7.14 6.86 -23.66
N LYS A 224 -7.08 5.64 -23.16
CA LYS A 224 -8.25 4.79 -22.88
C LYS A 224 -7.92 3.83 -21.76
N LEU A 225 -8.97 3.25 -21.19
CA LEU A 225 -8.82 2.12 -20.29
C LEU A 225 -8.09 0.97 -20.98
N VAL A 226 -7.17 0.35 -20.27
CA VAL A 226 -6.40 -0.82 -20.75
C VAL A 226 -6.41 -1.94 -19.73
N GLU A 227 -6.07 -3.13 -20.20
CA GLU A 227 -5.89 -4.30 -19.38
C GLU A 227 -4.82 -4.09 -18.31
N THR A 228 -5.03 -4.67 -17.15
CA THR A 228 -4.13 -4.61 -16.00
C THR A 228 -2.74 -5.17 -16.35
N GLY A 229 -1.70 -4.47 -15.90
CA GLY A 229 -0.33 -4.91 -16.13
C GLY A 229 0.11 -4.92 -17.59
N SER A 230 -0.56 -4.15 -18.46
CA SER A 230 -0.26 -4.10 -19.90
C SER A 230 1.11 -3.53 -20.22
N ARG A 231 1.67 -2.67 -19.35
CA ARG A 231 2.98 -2.05 -19.55
C ARG A 231 3.87 -2.17 -18.33
N GLY A 232 5.09 -2.68 -18.54
CA GLY A 232 6.09 -2.83 -17.47
C GLY A 232 6.50 -1.51 -16.82
N LYS A 233 6.49 -0.38 -17.55
CA LYS A 233 6.81 0.93 -17.00
C LYS A 233 5.77 1.49 -16.01
N TRP A 234 4.58 0.92 -15.97
CA TRP A 234 3.52 1.23 -15.03
C TRP A 234 3.54 0.31 -13.80
N CYS A 235 4.68 -0.33 -13.58
CA CYS A 235 4.94 -1.21 -12.45
C CYS A 235 5.93 -0.55 -11.49
N THR A 236 5.60 -0.47 -10.22
CA THR A 236 6.47 0.01 -9.15
C THR A 236 6.44 -1.00 -8.00
N ASN A 237 7.60 -1.53 -7.61
CA ASN A 237 7.72 -2.56 -6.58
C ASN A 237 6.70 -3.71 -6.77
N ASN A 238 6.60 -4.22 -8.00
CA ASN A 238 5.66 -5.27 -8.40
C ASN A 238 4.15 -4.92 -8.34
N ILE A 239 3.76 -3.70 -8.00
CA ILE A 239 2.39 -3.21 -8.11
C ILE A 239 2.22 -2.53 -9.47
N TYR A 240 1.21 -2.94 -10.23
CA TYR A 240 0.91 -2.39 -11.55
C TYR A 240 -0.23 -1.38 -11.47
N ASP A 241 -0.16 -0.38 -12.37
CA ASP A 241 -1.22 0.59 -12.60
C ASP A 241 -1.69 1.31 -11.32
N PHE A 242 -0.75 1.54 -10.37
CA PHE A 242 -1.05 2.27 -9.13
C PHE A 242 -1.23 3.76 -9.38
N ALA A 243 -0.62 4.28 -10.46
CA ALA A 243 -0.86 5.59 -11.00
C ALA A 243 -1.60 5.50 -12.33
N GLY A 244 -2.69 6.24 -12.49
CA GLY A 244 -3.47 6.28 -13.72
C GLY A 244 -4.27 5.00 -14.00
N ASN A 245 -4.68 4.80 -15.23
CA ASN A 245 -5.58 3.78 -15.74
C ASN A 245 -7.01 3.92 -15.17
N VAL A 246 -7.25 3.55 -13.92
CA VAL A 246 -8.50 3.81 -13.20
C VAL A 246 -8.20 4.49 -11.87
N CYS A 247 -9.02 5.45 -11.48
CA CYS A 247 -9.02 5.88 -10.09
C CYS A 247 -9.71 4.83 -9.22
N GLU A 248 -9.26 4.71 -7.99
CA GLU A 248 -9.57 3.59 -7.12
C GLU A 248 -10.38 4.05 -5.91
N TRP A 249 -11.53 3.40 -5.68
CA TRP A 249 -12.26 3.54 -4.43
C TRP A 249 -11.37 3.21 -3.24
N THR A 250 -11.40 4.06 -2.23
CA THR A 250 -10.88 3.77 -0.89
C THR A 250 -11.97 3.91 0.15
N GLN A 251 -11.75 3.32 1.33
CA GLN A 251 -12.68 3.48 2.46
C GLN A 251 -12.57 4.85 3.14
N GLU A 252 -11.71 5.75 2.64
CA GLU A 252 -11.69 7.15 3.08
C GLU A 252 -13.02 7.84 2.76
N GLN A 253 -13.42 8.71 3.65
CA GLN A 253 -14.67 9.46 3.51
C GLN A 253 -14.52 10.92 3.93
N THR A 254 -15.43 11.75 3.44
CA THR A 254 -15.74 13.06 3.98
C THR A 254 -17.25 13.14 4.16
N GLY A 255 -17.68 13.34 5.40
CA GLY A 255 -19.10 13.20 5.74
C GLY A 255 -19.65 11.79 5.55
N SER A 256 -20.96 11.66 5.40
CA SER A 256 -21.64 10.37 5.34
C SER A 256 -21.79 9.80 3.92
N THR A 257 -21.80 10.64 2.89
CA THR A 257 -22.22 10.26 1.53
C THR A 257 -21.10 10.30 0.48
N ARG A 258 -19.94 10.83 0.84
CA ARG A 258 -18.81 10.93 -0.11
C ARG A 258 -17.68 10.00 0.27
N ARG A 259 -17.09 9.39 -0.74
CA ARG A 259 -15.92 8.50 -0.64
C ARG A 259 -14.81 9.02 -1.53
N VAL A 260 -13.58 8.66 -1.18
CA VAL A 260 -12.39 9.17 -1.84
C VAL A 260 -11.92 8.21 -2.92
N LEU A 261 -11.58 8.79 -4.05
CA LEU A 261 -10.89 8.14 -5.16
C LEU A 261 -9.41 8.53 -5.14
N ARG A 262 -8.57 7.57 -5.43
CA ARG A 262 -7.11 7.71 -5.47
C ARG A 262 -6.53 7.25 -6.80
N GLY A 263 -5.30 7.68 -7.14
CA GLY A 263 -4.51 7.13 -8.23
C GLY A 263 -4.52 7.91 -9.54
N GLY A 264 -5.46 8.80 -9.77
CA GLY A 264 -5.69 9.41 -11.07
C GLY A 264 -6.22 8.39 -12.09
N PHE A 265 -6.44 8.77 -13.34
CA PHE A 265 -7.05 7.90 -14.35
C PHE A 265 -6.66 8.28 -15.78
N PHE A 266 -6.99 7.43 -16.74
CA PHE A 266 -6.53 7.54 -18.13
C PHE A 266 -7.01 8.78 -18.90
N ARG A 267 -8.06 9.48 -18.42
CA ARG A 267 -8.58 10.72 -19.02
C ARG A 267 -8.06 11.99 -18.36
N ALA A 268 -7.33 11.87 -17.25
CA ALA A 268 -6.76 12.99 -16.53
C ALA A 268 -5.26 13.10 -16.79
N ASN A 269 -4.72 14.31 -16.70
CA ASN A 269 -3.28 14.53 -16.75
C ASN A 269 -2.63 14.09 -15.43
N GLY A 270 -1.45 13.49 -15.50
CA GLY A 270 -0.76 12.97 -14.31
C GLY A 270 -0.16 14.05 -13.40
N ASP A 271 -0.02 15.29 -13.87
CA ASP A 271 0.37 16.47 -13.13
C ASP A 271 -0.81 17.18 -12.47
N GLU A 272 -2.01 17.05 -13.03
CA GLU A 272 -3.25 17.56 -12.43
C GLU A 272 -3.82 16.58 -11.40
N HIS A 273 -3.76 15.28 -11.71
CA HIS A 273 -4.25 14.17 -10.90
C HIS A 273 -3.15 13.12 -10.65
N PRO A 274 -2.07 13.49 -9.92
CA PRO A 274 -1.02 12.53 -9.59
C PRO A 274 -1.53 11.42 -8.66
N VAL A 275 -0.73 10.38 -8.50
CA VAL A 275 -1.10 9.19 -7.71
C VAL A 275 -1.57 9.51 -6.30
N ALA A 276 -1.05 10.56 -5.67
CA ALA A 276 -1.45 11.00 -4.34
C ALA A 276 -2.72 11.85 -4.31
N SER A 277 -3.30 12.18 -5.48
CA SER A 277 -4.55 12.97 -5.52
C SER A 277 -5.67 12.27 -4.77
N GLN A 278 -6.46 13.08 -4.09
CA GLN A 278 -7.66 12.66 -3.38
C GLN A 278 -8.83 13.40 -4.02
N GLU A 279 -9.70 12.66 -4.67
CA GLU A 279 -10.92 13.18 -5.23
C GLU A 279 -12.09 12.54 -4.51
N CYS A 280 -13.15 13.29 -4.26
CA CYS A 280 -14.32 12.73 -3.61
C CYS A 280 -15.55 12.81 -4.50
N ILE A 281 -16.22 11.69 -4.63
CA ILE A 281 -17.52 11.60 -5.32
C ILE A 281 -18.56 11.00 -4.39
N HIS A 282 -19.83 11.10 -4.78
CA HIS A 282 -20.90 10.48 -4.03
C HIS A 282 -20.79 8.95 -4.12
N HIS A 283 -21.06 8.22 -3.04
CA HIS A 283 -20.87 6.77 -2.99
C HIS A 283 -21.79 5.97 -3.92
N PHE A 284 -22.83 6.60 -4.46
CA PHE A 284 -23.69 6.04 -5.51
C PHE A 284 -23.26 6.42 -6.94
N ASP A 285 -22.22 7.22 -7.10
CA ASP A 285 -21.68 7.50 -8.41
C ASP A 285 -20.79 6.35 -8.86
N CYS A 286 -20.72 6.13 -10.15
CA CYS A 286 -19.78 5.21 -10.79
C CYS A 286 -19.41 5.75 -12.17
N ALA A 287 -18.28 5.34 -12.69
CA ALA A 287 -17.83 5.73 -14.01
C ALA A 287 -16.93 4.65 -14.62
N ASP A 288 -16.75 4.70 -15.92
CA ASP A 288 -15.87 3.80 -16.68
C ASP A 288 -14.37 4.01 -16.39
N CYS A 289 -14.04 4.97 -15.54
CA CYS A 289 -12.70 5.24 -15.03
C CYS A 289 -12.54 4.98 -13.52
N VAL A 290 -13.58 4.50 -12.85
CA VAL A 290 -13.57 4.21 -11.40
C VAL A 290 -13.58 2.70 -11.18
N GLY A 291 -12.50 2.21 -10.59
CA GLY A 291 -12.30 0.82 -10.19
C GLY A 291 -11.89 0.71 -8.73
N PHE A 292 -11.18 -0.34 -8.36
CA PHE A 292 -10.75 -0.56 -6.98
C PHE A 292 -9.62 -1.59 -6.85
N ARG A 293 -8.99 -1.57 -5.68
CA ARG A 293 -8.08 -2.63 -5.20
C ARG A 293 -8.61 -3.23 -3.92
N ALA A 294 -8.15 -4.43 -3.64
CA ALA A 294 -8.41 -5.10 -2.39
C ALA A 294 -7.10 -5.29 -1.60
N THR A 295 -7.24 -5.28 -0.30
CA THR A 295 -6.16 -5.55 0.65
C THR A 295 -6.46 -6.85 1.37
N LEU A 296 -5.41 -7.64 1.64
CA LEU A 296 -5.49 -8.83 2.49
C LEU A 296 -4.79 -8.55 3.81
N TYR A 297 -5.35 -9.05 4.89
CA TYR A 297 -4.69 -9.13 6.16
C TYR A 297 -4.74 -10.54 6.75
N ILE A 298 -3.72 -10.86 7.51
CA ILE A 298 -3.50 -12.19 8.09
C ILE A 298 -4.07 -12.17 9.51
N LYS A 299 -4.84 -13.16 9.86
CA LYS A 299 -5.45 -13.28 11.20
C LYS A 299 -4.49 -13.79 12.27
#